data_3b85e63058d7a2ddd675dc2a06e719c4
#
_entry.id   3b85e63058d7a2ddd675dc2a06e719c4
#
_cell.length_a   1.000
_cell.length_b   1.000
_cell.length_c   1.000
_cell.angle_alpha   90.00
_cell.angle_beta   90.00
_cell.angle_gamma   90.00
#
_symmetry.space_group_name_H-M   'P 1'
#
loop_
_entity.id
_entity.type
_entity.pdbx_description
1 polymer ?
#
loop_
_entity_poly.entity_id
_entity_poly.type
_entity_poly.pdbx_seq_one_letter_code
_entity_poly.pdbx_strand_id
1 'polypeptide(L)' 'MTRDEINKEIEVLTAEIRTLSYSSTKEAAEKILHLQRRRRELRAQLEAAES' A
#
# COMPACT_ATOMS: atom_id res chain seq x y z
N MET A 1 -10.86 4.82 10.15
CA MET A 1 -9.44 5.20 10.30
C MET A 1 -9.29 6.70 10.16
N THR A 2 -8.41 7.26 10.94
CA THR A 2 -8.09 8.68 10.79
C THR A 2 -7.19 8.89 9.56
N ARG A 3 -7.11 10.13 9.11
CA ARG A 3 -6.28 10.50 7.99
C ARG A 3 -4.81 10.17 8.24
N ASP A 4 -4.33 10.43 9.44
CA ASP A 4 -2.94 10.13 9.82
C ASP A 4 -2.67 8.64 9.81
N GLU A 5 -3.62 7.85 10.27
CA GLU A 5 -3.51 6.39 10.25
C GLU A 5 -3.46 5.86 8.82
N ILE A 6 -4.30 6.39 7.94
CA ILE A 6 -4.31 5.99 6.53
C ILE A 6 -2.98 6.32 5.88
N ASN A 7 -2.46 7.53 6.09
CA ASN A 7 -1.17 7.94 5.54
C ASN A 7 -0.04 7.06 6.04
N LYS A 8 -0.04 6.74 7.33
CA LYS A 8 0.98 5.88 7.91
C LYS A 8 0.95 4.48 7.30
N GLU A 9 -0.25 3.94 7.11
CA GLU A 9 -0.39 2.61 6.52
C GLU A 9 0.07 2.61 5.07
N ILE A 10 -0.22 3.67 4.31
CA ILE A 10 0.25 3.81 2.94
C ILE A 10 1.79 3.82 2.91
N GLU A 11 2.43 4.51 3.84
CA GLU A 11 3.88 4.53 3.93
C GLU A 11 4.46 3.14 4.21
N VAL A 12 3.84 2.41 5.13
CA VAL A 12 4.27 1.04 5.47
C VAL A 12 4.14 0.13 4.25
N LEU A 13 3.01 0.20 3.55
CA LEU A 13 2.79 -0.60 2.35
C LEU A 13 3.79 -0.26 1.25
N THR A 14 4.08 1.02 1.07
CA THR A 14 5.06 1.47 0.08
C THR A 14 6.45 0.90 0.39
N ALA A 15 6.85 0.91 1.67
CA ALA A 15 8.13 0.36 2.10
C ALA A 15 8.19 -1.15 1.87
N GLU A 16 7.10 -1.86 2.15
CA GLU A 16 7.05 -3.30 1.93
C GLU A 16 7.13 -3.65 0.45
N ILE A 17 6.42 -2.90 -0.40
CA ILE A 17 6.48 -3.09 -1.85
C ILE A 17 7.91 -2.88 -2.34
N ARG A 18 8.59 -1.87 -1.85
CA ARG A 18 9.98 -1.59 -2.23
C ARG A 18 10.89 -2.74 -1.83
N THR A 19 10.73 -3.25 -0.62
CA THR A 19 11.52 -4.39 -0.13
C THR A 19 11.28 -5.62 -1.00
N LEU A 20 10.03 -5.92 -1.30
CA LEU A 20 9.68 -7.08 -2.12
C LEU A 20 10.14 -6.93 -3.56
N SER A 21 10.29 -5.71 -4.06
CA SER A 21 10.75 -5.49 -5.44
C SER A 21 12.20 -5.90 -5.68
N TYR A 22 12.97 -6.10 -4.60
CA TYR A 22 14.33 -6.64 -4.73
C TYR A 22 14.33 -8.14 -4.95
N SER A 23 13.22 -8.80 -4.73
CA SER A 23 13.08 -10.23 -4.94
C SER A 23 12.37 -10.46 -6.27
N SER A 24 12.87 -11.38 -7.07
CA SER A 24 12.29 -11.69 -8.38
C SER A 24 11.47 -12.98 -8.36
N THR A 25 11.00 -13.39 -7.20
CA THR A 25 10.19 -14.59 -7.08
C THR A 25 8.74 -14.33 -7.45
N LYS A 26 8.04 -15.38 -7.85
CA LYS A 26 6.62 -15.31 -8.14
C LYS A 26 5.81 -14.91 -6.91
N GLU A 27 6.21 -15.43 -5.76
CA GLU A 27 5.55 -15.14 -4.49
C GLU A 27 5.65 -13.66 -4.13
N ALA A 28 6.83 -13.07 -4.35
CA ALA A 28 7.02 -11.65 -4.11
C ALA A 28 6.14 -10.81 -5.04
N ALA A 29 6.04 -11.20 -6.30
CA ALA A 29 5.20 -10.51 -7.28
C ALA A 29 3.72 -10.53 -6.85
N GLU A 30 3.24 -11.67 -6.38
CA GLU A 30 1.87 -11.78 -5.90
C GLU A 30 1.61 -10.91 -4.67
N LYS A 31 2.56 -10.87 -3.73
CA LYS A 31 2.44 -10.01 -2.56
C LYS A 31 2.43 -8.54 -2.95
N ILE A 32 3.27 -8.16 -3.90
CA ILE A 32 3.30 -6.78 -4.39
C ILE A 32 1.93 -6.37 -4.94
N LEU A 33 1.30 -7.24 -5.72
CA LEU A 33 -0.04 -6.97 -6.25
C LEU A 33 -1.07 -6.73 -5.15
N HIS A 34 -1.05 -7.57 -4.12
CA HIS A 34 -1.97 -7.40 -2.98
C HIS A 34 -1.73 -6.09 -2.25
N LEU A 35 -0.47 -5.77 -2.01
CA LEU A 35 -0.11 -4.54 -1.31
C LEU A 35 -0.46 -3.30 -2.13
N GLN A 36 -0.25 -3.34 -3.44
CA GLN A 36 -0.61 -2.24 -4.33
C GLN A 36 -2.12 -2.00 -4.33
N ARG A 37 -2.90 -3.07 -4.35
CA ARG A 37 -4.36 -2.97 -4.30
C ARG A 37 -4.81 -2.36 -2.98
N ARG A 38 -4.25 -2.80 -1.87
CA ARG A 38 -4.57 -2.26 -0.55
C ARG A 38 -4.21 -0.78 -0.47
N ARG A 39 -3.04 -0.41 -0.98
CA ARG A 39 -2.61 0.98 -1.00
C ARG A 39 -3.56 1.86 -1.81
N ARG A 40 -4.02 1.36 -2.95
CA ARG A 40 -4.99 2.08 -3.79
C ARG A 40 -6.30 2.32 -3.05
N GLU A 41 -6.80 1.30 -2.34
CA GLU A 41 -8.02 1.43 -1.54
C GLU A 41 -7.87 2.48 -0.46
N LEU A 42 -6.73 2.51 0.23
CA LEU A 42 -6.46 3.49 1.26
C LEU A 42 -6.39 4.91 0.70
N ARG A 43 -5.77 5.07 -0.46
CA ARG A 43 -5.72 6.38 -1.13
C ARG A 43 -7.11 6.86 -1.50
N ALA A 44 -7.96 5.96 -1.96
CA ALA A 44 -9.34 6.31 -2.29
C ALA A 44 -10.09 6.77 -1.05
N GLN A 45 -9.89 6.10 0.08
CA GLN A 45 -10.49 6.50 1.35
C GLN A 45 -10.00 7.88 1.79
N LEU A 46 -8.71 8.14 1.61
CA LEU A 46 -8.12 9.43 1.97
C LEU A 46 -8.71 10.56 1.13
N GLU A 47 -8.85 10.35 -0.17
CA GLU A 47 -9.45 11.32 -1.07
C GLU A 47 -10.92 11.59 -0.72
N ALA A 48 -11.66 10.54 -0.40
CA ALA A 48 -13.05 10.67 0.02
C ALA A 48 -13.16 11.47 1.32
N ALA A 49 -12.22 11.29 2.23
CA ALA A 49 -12.22 12.01 3.50
C ALA A 49 -11.87 13.49 3.32
N GLU A 50 -11.11 13.83 2.28
CA GLU A 50 -10.72 15.21 2.00
C GLU A 50 -11.75 15.98 1.18
N SER A 51 -12.63 15.28 0.50
CA SER A 51 -13.70 15.92 -0.26
C SER A 51 -14.96 16.07 0.59
#